data_2c80205e71c14a3066ce48c457a9372c
#
_entry.id   2c80205e71c14a3066ce48c457a9372c
#
_cell.length_a   1.000
_cell.length_b   1.000
_cell.length_c   1.000
_cell.angle_alpha   90.00
_cell.angle_beta   90.00
_cell.angle_gamma   90.00
#
_symmetry.space_group_name_H-M   'P 1'
#
loop_
_entity.id
_entity.type
_entity.pdbx_description
1 polymer ?
#
loop_
_entity_poly.entity_id
_entity_poly.type
_entity_poly.pdbx_seq_one_letter_code
_entity_poly.pdbx_strand_id
1 'polypeptide(L)'
;MWLVEKIEISGGFLPGLSVNLPRGLTCIIGARGSGKSTLAEALRFAVCGTSASPKHCVDLVQANLAGGALVTIGALAEGSTRYTIKRGLKQQPVLLTSDGRTINTVDLDRGTFLPLDAYSSPEIEAIADEVLGQTRRNLLDELRSEQMRTIHLSLAESARALDANADRVRAAQRTIQDVTEEIEELGDVRARLSALAPSDREPTADFVRLSRQQQLNQREITKLDTADRDLRALSQTLDQLRRDAQL
;
A
#
# COMPACT_ATOMS: atom_id res chain seq x y z
N MET A 1 12.94 -18.72 2.71
CA MET A 1 13.80 -18.07 3.73
C MET A 1 15.21 -17.96 3.19
N TRP A 2 15.84 -16.80 3.26
CA TRP A 2 17.23 -16.57 2.87
C TRP A 2 18.17 -16.77 4.06
N LEU A 3 19.40 -17.19 3.79
CA LEU A 3 20.46 -17.32 4.78
C LEU A 3 21.75 -16.75 4.23
N VAL A 4 22.39 -15.84 4.95
CA VAL A 4 23.76 -15.43 4.67
C VAL A 4 24.70 -16.44 5.31
N GLU A 5 25.48 -17.16 4.50
CA GLU A 5 26.39 -18.22 4.99
C GLU A 5 27.80 -17.69 5.24
N LYS A 6 28.24 -16.69 4.50
CA LYS A 6 29.64 -16.22 4.54
C LYS A 6 29.74 -14.75 4.14
N ILE A 7 30.66 -14.02 4.77
CA ILE A 7 31.15 -12.74 4.34
C ILE A 7 32.67 -12.73 4.22
N GLU A 8 33.17 -12.17 3.13
CA GLU A 8 34.59 -11.96 2.89
C GLU A 8 34.85 -10.51 2.50
N ILE A 9 35.92 -9.93 2.99
CA ILE A 9 36.37 -8.58 2.67
C ILE A 9 37.81 -8.61 2.19
N SER A 10 38.04 -8.20 0.95
CA SER A 10 39.38 -8.12 0.36
C SER A 10 39.83 -6.64 0.33
N GLY A 11 40.58 -6.23 1.32
CA GLY A 11 41.10 -4.84 1.36
C GLY A 11 40.40 -3.93 2.38
N GLY A 12 40.71 -2.64 2.32
CA GLY A 12 40.19 -1.66 3.28
C GLY A 12 40.70 -1.87 4.70
N PHE A 13 39.87 -1.54 5.71
CA PHE A 13 40.19 -1.66 7.13
C PHE A 13 40.21 -3.12 7.64
N LEU A 14 39.55 -4.04 6.95
CA LEU A 14 39.44 -5.45 7.32
C LEU A 14 40.00 -6.37 6.20
N PRO A 15 41.28 -6.23 5.78
CA PRO A 15 41.83 -6.94 4.65
C PRO A 15 41.94 -8.44 4.95
N GLY A 16 41.43 -9.28 4.04
CA GLY A 16 41.47 -10.73 4.18
C GLY A 16 40.51 -11.32 5.20
N LEU A 17 39.58 -10.54 5.72
CA LEU A 17 38.58 -11.06 6.63
C LEU A 17 37.68 -12.08 5.90
N SER A 18 37.49 -13.22 6.51
CA SER A 18 36.54 -14.26 6.06
C SER A 18 35.81 -14.81 7.28
N VAL A 19 34.49 -14.65 7.32
CA VAL A 19 33.63 -15.07 8.43
C VAL A 19 32.52 -15.96 7.89
N ASN A 20 32.39 -17.14 8.47
CA ASN A 20 31.25 -18.03 8.23
C ASN A 20 30.16 -17.68 9.24
N LEU A 21 28.93 -17.58 8.75
CA LEU A 21 27.74 -17.28 9.52
C LEU A 21 26.84 -18.52 9.56
N PRO A 22 26.86 -19.29 10.65
CA PRO A 22 26.01 -20.47 10.80
C PRO A 22 24.54 -20.03 10.95
N ARG A 23 23.63 -20.98 10.76
CA ARG A 23 22.20 -20.73 11.04
C ARG A 23 21.98 -20.40 12.51
N GLY A 24 21.10 -19.44 12.77
CA GLY A 24 20.75 -19.00 14.10
C GLY A 24 21.45 -17.70 14.50
N LEU A 25 21.65 -17.50 15.78
CA LEU A 25 22.26 -16.29 16.33
C LEU A 25 23.77 -16.33 16.24
N THR A 26 24.37 -15.35 15.55
CA THR A 26 25.81 -15.13 15.52
C THR A 26 26.15 -13.83 16.24
N CYS A 27 26.99 -13.90 17.27
CA CYS A 27 27.46 -12.74 18.02
C CYS A 27 28.88 -12.36 17.63
N ILE A 28 29.11 -11.08 17.30
CA ILE A 28 30.43 -10.52 16.99
C ILE A 28 30.92 -9.74 18.19
N ILE A 29 31.95 -10.22 18.84
CA ILE A 29 32.52 -9.65 20.07
C ILE A 29 33.93 -9.11 19.80
N GLY A 30 34.28 -8.00 20.42
CA GLY A 30 35.61 -7.40 20.29
C GLY A 30 35.68 -6.04 20.96
N ALA A 31 36.91 -5.55 21.15
CA ALA A 31 37.15 -4.23 21.74
C ALA A 31 36.60 -3.08 20.91
N ARG A 32 36.56 -1.87 21.46
CA ARG A 32 36.24 -0.66 20.69
C ARG A 32 37.25 -0.46 19.57
N GLY A 33 36.79 -0.13 18.37
CA GLY A 33 37.67 0.05 17.20
C GLY A 33 38.12 -1.23 16.48
N SER A 34 37.67 -2.43 16.91
CA SER A 34 38.04 -3.71 16.28
C SER A 34 37.33 -4.00 14.96
N GLY A 35 36.50 -3.11 14.44
CA GLY A 35 35.83 -3.26 13.15
C GLY A 35 34.46 -3.95 13.20
N LYS A 36 33.84 -4.17 14.38
CA LYS A 36 32.51 -4.80 14.47
C LYS A 36 31.45 -4.07 13.67
N SER A 37 31.35 -2.76 13.84
CA SER A 37 30.42 -1.92 13.10
C SER A 37 30.77 -1.88 11.60
N THR A 38 32.05 -1.85 11.27
CA THR A 38 32.52 -1.92 9.87
C THR A 38 32.08 -3.22 9.20
N LEU A 39 32.15 -4.35 9.90
CA LEU A 39 31.71 -5.65 9.37
C LEU A 39 30.19 -5.68 9.16
N ALA A 40 29.41 -5.18 10.13
CA ALA A 40 27.95 -5.12 9.99
C ALA A 40 27.54 -4.20 8.85
N GLU A 41 28.15 -3.02 8.71
CA GLU A 41 27.85 -2.09 7.63
C GLU A 41 28.39 -2.59 6.26
N ALA A 42 29.49 -3.35 6.22
CA ALA A 42 29.95 -4.01 5.02
C ALA A 42 28.94 -5.06 4.52
N LEU A 43 28.32 -5.81 5.44
CA LEU A 43 27.25 -6.74 5.12
C LEU A 43 26.03 -6.01 4.53
N ARG A 44 25.54 -4.95 5.21
CA ARG A 44 24.46 -4.09 4.73
C ARG A 44 24.79 -3.53 3.34
N PHE A 45 25.98 -2.94 3.18
CA PHE A 45 26.43 -2.36 1.92
C PHE A 45 26.43 -3.36 0.78
N ALA A 46 26.91 -4.57 1.00
CA ALA A 46 26.97 -5.58 -0.04
C ALA A 46 25.58 -6.00 -0.55
N VAL A 47 24.58 -6.04 0.34
CA VAL A 47 23.20 -6.43 -0.01
C VAL A 47 22.37 -5.25 -0.53
N CYS A 48 22.37 -4.11 0.15
CA CYS A 48 21.46 -3.01 -0.08
C CYS A 48 22.11 -1.80 -0.78
N GLY A 49 23.44 -1.77 -0.95
CA GLY A 49 24.14 -0.59 -1.44
C GLY A 49 24.16 0.55 -0.42
N THR A 50 24.29 1.77 -0.93
CA THR A 50 24.33 2.99 -0.09
C THR A 50 23.08 3.84 -0.22
N SER A 51 22.22 3.58 -1.19
CA SER A 51 21.11 4.48 -1.58
C SER A 51 20.06 4.67 -0.49
N ALA A 52 19.80 3.64 0.30
CA ALA A 52 18.80 3.64 1.38
C ALA A 52 19.45 3.66 2.78
N SER A 53 20.77 3.79 2.88
CA SER A 53 21.49 3.74 4.15
C SER A 53 21.61 5.13 4.79
N PRO A 54 21.52 5.24 6.14
CA PRO A 54 21.79 6.49 6.84
C PRO A 54 23.19 7.04 6.54
N LYS A 55 23.33 8.36 6.57
CA LYS A 55 24.58 9.03 6.21
C LYS A 55 25.79 8.49 6.99
N HIS A 56 25.65 8.30 8.30
CA HIS A 56 26.75 7.78 9.14
C HIS A 56 27.22 6.38 8.74
N CYS A 57 26.31 5.53 8.26
CA CYS A 57 26.64 4.20 7.73
C CYS A 57 27.39 4.31 6.40
N VAL A 58 26.94 5.21 5.53
CA VAL A 58 27.60 5.51 4.26
C VAL A 58 29.02 6.04 4.49
N ASP A 59 29.17 7.01 5.39
CA ASP A 59 30.48 7.59 5.75
C ASP A 59 31.43 6.52 6.30
N LEU A 60 30.93 5.62 7.15
CA LEU A 60 31.70 4.52 7.72
C LEU A 60 32.16 3.51 6.64
N VAL A 61 31.26 3.15 5.72
CA VAL A 61 31.58 2.28 4.58
C VAL A 61 32.62 2.93 3.67
N GLN A 62 32.45 4.22 3.34
CA GLN A 62 33.41 4.95 2.51
C GLN A 62 34.79 5.06 3.15
N ALA A 63 34.85 5.34 4.46
CA ALA A 63 36.12 5.45 5.16
C ALA A 63 36.87 4.11 5.26
N ASN A 64 36.16 3.00 5.47
CA ASN A 64 36.74 1.72 5.80
C ASN A 64 36.90 0.76 4.60
N LEU A 65 36.11 0.93 3.54
CA LEU A 65 36.20 0.13 2.30
C LEU A 65 36.85 0.89 1.14
N ALA A 66 37.49 2.03 1.40
CA ALA A 66 38.27 2.75 0.39
C ALA A 66 39.44 1.89 -0.16
N GLY A 67 40.03 2.32 -1.29
CA GLY A 67 41.19 1.64 -1.84
C GLY A 67 40.92 0.37 -2.63
N GLY A 68 39.69 0.22 -3.14
CA GLY A 68 39.36 -0.93 -4.00
C GLY A 68 38.95 -2.20 -3.24
N ALA A 69 38.57 -2.04 -1.98
CA ALA A 69 38.03 -3.16 -1.21
C ALA A 69 36.77 -3.74 -1.87
N LEU A 70 36.68 -5.06 -1.85
CA LEU A 70 35.56 -5.84 -2.36
C LEU A 70 34.92 -6.62 -1.22
N VAL A 71 33.63 -6.47 -1.04
CA VAL A 71 32.82 -7.29 -0.12
C VAL A 71 32.16 -8.40 -0.91
N THR A 72 32.36 -9.64 -0.48
CA THR A 72 31.77 -10.84 -1.07
C THR A 72 30.87 -11.51 -0.05
N ILE A 73 29.63 -11.78 -0.41
CA ILE A 73 28.65 -12.48 0.43
C ILE A 73 28.22 -13.76 -0.25
N GLY A 74 28.31 -14.88 0.47
CA GLY A 74 27.66 -16.12 0.11
C GLY A 74 26.30 -16.22 0.75
N ALA A 75 25.25 -16.37 -0.05
CA ALA A 75 23.87 -16.48 0.41
C ALA A 75 23.20 -17.76 -0.13
N LEU A 76 22.39 -18.39 0.71
CA LEU A 76 21.57 -19.55 0.37
C LEU A 76 20.10 -19.12 0.28
N ALA A 77 19.50 -19.33 -0.88
CA ALA A 77 18.08 -19.11 -1.09
C ALA A 77 17.24 -20.32 -0.68
N GLU A 78 15.94 -20.10 -0.59
CA GLU A 78 14.95 -21.17 -0.49
C GLU A 78 15.11 -22.16 -1.67
N GLY A 79 15.13 -23.46 -1.39
CA GLY A 79 15.39 -24.48 -2.41
C GLY A 79 16.88 -24.84 -2.60
N SER A 80 17.75 -24.42 -1.67
CA SER A 80 19.20 -24.77 -1.65
C SER A 80 20.05 -24.17 -2.78
N THR A 81 19.57 -23.15 -3.47
CA THR A 81 20.36 -22.43 -4.47
C THR A 81 21.30 -21.44 -3.80
N ARG A 82 22.60 -21.56 -4.08
CA ARG A 82 23.62 -20.63 -3.58
C ARG A 82 23.87 -19.50 -4.56
N TYR A 83 24.02 -18.32 -3.99
CA TYR A 83 24.37 -17.10 -4.72
C TYR A 83 25.59 -16.46 -4.09
N THR A 84 26.35 -15.74 -4.89
CA THR A 84 27.47 -14.93 -4.43
C THR A 84 27.24 -13.49 -4.89
N ILE A 85 27.18 -12.57 -3.96
CA ILE A 85 27.10 -11.13 -4.22
C ILE A 85 28.48 -10.54 -4.01
N LYS A 86 28.99 -9.78 -5.00
CA LYS A 86 30.25 -9.06 -4.90
C LYS A 86 29.99 -7.58 -5.12
N ARG A 87 30.45 -6.74 -4.21
CA ARG A 87 30.27 -5.29 -4.31
C ARG A 87 31.51 -4.52 -3.84
N GLY A 88 31.93 -3.54 -4.64
CA GLY A 88 32.92 -2.53 -4.29
C GLY A 88 32.31 -1.14 -4.34
N LEU A 89 32.92 -0.14 -3.66
CA LEU A 89 32.38 1.23 -3.52
C LEU A 89 32.09 1.95 -4.84
N LYS A 90 32.88 1.72 -5.86
CA LYS A 90 32.78 2.39 -7.17
C LYS A 90 32.56 1.40 -8.32
N GLN A 91 32.12 0.20 -8.00
CA GLN A 91 31.91 -0.86 -8.97
C GLN A 91 30.45 -1.26 -8.97
N GLN A 92 29.95 -1.66 -10.14
CA GLN A 92 28.64 -2.27 -10.23
C GLN A 92 28.61 -3.58 -9.44
N PRO A 93 27.56 -3.83 -8.65
CA PRO A 93 27.44 -5.09 -7.91
C PRO A 93 27.30 -6.25 -8.89
N VAL A 94 27.93 -7.38 -8.56
CA VAL A 94 27.87 -8.57 -9.37
C VAL A 94 27.19 -9.68 -8.58
N LEU A 95 26.16 -10.29 -9.16
CA LEU A 95 25.47 -11.45 -8.64
C LEU A 95 25.86 -12.68 -9.43
N LEU A 96 26.35 -13.71 -8.74
CA LEU A 96 26.76 -14.97 -9.35
C LEU A 96 25.93 -16.12 -8.79
N THR A 97 25.60 -17.06 -9.63
CA THR A 97 25.06 -18.39 -9.24
C THR A 97 26.15 -19.32 -8.78
N SER A 98 25.79 -20.47 -8.22
CA SER A 98 26.73 -21.51 -7.77
C SER A 98 27.65 -22.04 -8.88
N ASP A 99 27.22 -22.02 -10.13
CA ASP A 99 27.96 -22.39 -11.33
C ASP A 99 28.75 -21.22 -11.94
N GLY A 100 28.84 -20.09 -11.24
CA GLY A 100 29.66 -18.93 -11.62
C GLY A 100 29.08 -18.06 -12.72
N ARG A 101 27.82 -18.27 -13.11
CA ARG A 101 27.15 -17.43 -14.10
C ARG A 101 26.70 -16.11 -13.47
N THR A 102 26.93 -15.02 -14.17
CA THR A 102 26.48 -13.69 -13.74
C THR A 102 25.00 -13.48 -14.05
N ILE A 103 24.26 -12.96 -13.08
CA ILE A 103 22.86 -12.54 -13.23
C ILE A 103 22.82 -11.01 -13.31
N ASN A 104 22.44 -10.48 -14.44
CA ASN A 104 22.37 -9.02 -14.69
C ASN A 104 20.95 -8.46 -14.63
N THR A 105 19.94 -9.28 -14.38
CA THR A 105 18.52 -8.89 -14.42
C THR A 105 17.97 -8.40 -13.08
N VAL A 106 18.78 -8.41 -12.02
CA VAL A 106 18.37 -8.09 -10.66
C VAL A 106 19.00 -6.79 -10.21
N ASP A 107 18.17 -5.86 -9.76
CA ASP A 107 18.62 -4.61 -9.13
C ASP A 107 18.98 -4.89 -7.66
N LEU A 108 20.29 -4.97 -7.41
CA LEU A 108 20.83 -5.19 -6.06
C LEU A 108 20.81 -3.92 -5.20
N ASP A 109 20.62 -2.73 -5.78
CA ASP A 109 20.64 -1.46 -5.02
C ASP A 109 19.35 -1.21 -4.23
N ARG A 110 18.31 -1.95 -4.54
CA ARG A 110 17.03 -1.88 -3.82
C ARG A 110 16.86 -2.88 -2.68
N GLY A 111 17.85 -3.75 -2.45
CA GLY A 111 17.76 -4.80 -1.42
C GLY A 111 16.64 -5.85 -1.65
N THR A 112 16.02 -5.84 -2.84
CA THR A 112 14.87 -6.71 -3.14
C THR A 112 15.25 -8.16 -3.40
N PHE A 113 16.48 -8.41 -3.80
CA PHE A 113 16.96 -9.76 -4.09
C PHE A 113 17.19 -10.58 -2.82
N LEU A 114 17.87 -10.00 -1.85
CA LEU A 114 18.12 -10.60 -0.54
C LEU A 114 17.55 -9.65 0.51
N PRO A 115 16.31 -9.84 1.00
CA PRO A 115 15.74 -8.99 2.02
C PRO A 115 16.54 -9.15 3.32
N LEU A 116 17.17 -8.09 3.76
CA LEU A 116 17.98 -7.99 4.96
C LEU A 116 17.57 -6.80 5.78
N ASP A 117 17.07 -7.04 6.98
CA ASP A 117 16.82 -6.00 7.97
C ASP A 117 18.11 -5.74 8.74
N ALA A 118 18.71 -4.59 8.56
CA ALA A 118 19.96 -4.21 9.19
C ALA A 118 19.80 -2.89 9.93
N TYR A 119 20.15 -2.88 11.22
CA TYR A 119 20.06 -1.72 12.09
C TYR A 119 21.43 -1.39 12.68
N SER A 120 21.84 -0.15 12.60
CA SER A 120 23.00 0.39 13.31
C SER A 120 22.65 0.69 14.76
N SER A 121 23.66 0.83 15.64
CA SER A 121 23.40 1.21 17.04
C SER A 121 22.59 2.50 17.19
N PRO A 122 22.88 3.61 16.46
CA PRO A 122 22.05 4.81 16.54
C PRO A 122 20.59 4.59 16.06
N GLU A 123 20.35 3.73 15.07
CA GLU A 123 19.00 3.39 14.64
C GLU A 123 18.24 2.63 15.73
N ILE A 124 18.89 1.68 16.40
CA ILE A 124 18.29 0.93 17.52
C ILE A 124 17.98 1.87 18.69
N GLU A 125 18.89 2.78 19.02
CA GLU A 125 18.69 3.79 20.06
C GLU A 125 17.50 4.70 19.71
N ALA A 126 17.44 5.20 18.47
CA ALA A 126 16.33 6.03 18.01
C ALA A 126 14.97 5.28 18.07
N ILE A 127 14.94 3.99 17.75
CA ILE A 127 13.74 3.16 17.88
C ILE A 127 13.34 2.98 19.35
N ALA A 128 14.32 2.86 20.25
CA ALA A 128 14.07 2.71 21.68
C ALA A 128 13.55 4.00 22.32
N ASP A 129 14.06 5.16 21.89
CA ASP A 129 13.73 6.49 22.42
C ASP A 129 12.46 7.09 21.82
N GLU A 130 11.90 6.48 20.76
CA GLU A 130 10.70 6.96 20.11
C GLU A 130 9.48 6.95 21.04
N VAL A 131 8.97 8.14 21.37
CA VAL A 131 7.87 8.33 22.34
C VAL A 131 6.58 7.67 21.87
N LEU A 132 6.24 7.78 20.58
CA LEU A 132 5.01 7.25 20.00
C LEU A 132 5.06 5.74 19.71
N GLY A 133 6.24 5.15 19.69
CA GLY A 133 6.44 3.72 19.46
C GLY A 133 6.00 3.23 18.07
N GLN A 134 5.89 4.14 17.09
CA GLN A 134 5.43 3.80 15.74
C GLN A 134 6.36 2.82 15.03
N THR A 135 7.67 3.08 15.10
CA THR A 135 8.68 2.21 14.50
C THR A 135 8.70 0.83 15.16
N ARG A 136 8.53 0.78 16.49
CA ARG A 136 8.41 -0.49 17.24
C ARG A 136 7.17 -1.28 16.82
N ARG A 137 6.03 -0.61 16.57
CA ARG A 137 4.82 -1.27 16.05
C ARG A 137 5.05 -1.80 14.64
N ASN A 138 5.65 -1.00 13.76
CA ASN A 138 5.96 -1.43 12.39
C ASN A 138 6.84 -2.69 12.40
N LEU A 139 7.87 -2.76 13.25
CA LEU A 139 8.70 -3.95 13.38
C LEU A 139 7.92 -5.18 13.86
N LEU A 140 6.96 -5.00 14.77
CA LEU A 140 6.09 -6.09 15.21
C LEU A 140 5.12 -6.53 14.11
N ASP A 141 4.62 -5.59 13.32
CA ASP A 141 3.74 -5.85 12.20
C ASP A 141 4.48 -6.59 11.06
N GLU A 142 5.76 -6.27 10.83
CA GLU A 142 6.62 -6.99 9.88
C GLU A 142 6.79 -8.46 10.24
N LEU A 143 6.88 -8.81 11.53
CA LEU A 143 6.93 -10.21 12.00
C LEU A 143 5.65 -11.00 11.65
N ARG A 144 4.55 -10.30 11.40
CA ARG A 144 3.25 -10.87 10.99
C ARG A 144 2.80 -10.35 9.61
N SER A 145 3.76 -10.08 8.75
CA SER A 145 3.54 -9.43 7.45
C SER A 145 2.42 -10.05 6.61
N GLU A 146 2.30 -11.38 6.62
CA GLU A 146 1.25 -12.10 5.90
C GLU A 146 -0.16 -11.81 6.45
N GLN A 147 -0.29 -11.80 7.78
CA GLN A 147 -1.56 -11.48 8.45
C GLN A 147 -1.91 -9.99 8.26
N MET A 148 -0.93 -9.09 8.42
CA MET A 148 -1.11 -7.65 8.21
C MET A 148 -1.48 -7.34 6.76
N ARG A 149 -0.86 -8.01 5.79
CA ARG A 149 -1.20 -7.88 4.37
C ARG A 149 -2.65 -8.26 4.11
N THR A 150 -3.12 -9.35 4.68
CA THR A 150 -4.52 -9.80 4.53
C THR A 150 -5.49 -8.77 5.11
N ILE A 151 -5.19 -8.23 6.29
CA ILE A 151 -6.00 -7.19 6.94
C ILE A 151 -6.00 -5.91 6.11
N HIS A 152 -4.85 -5.45 5.60
CA HIS A 152 -4.75 -4.26 4.77
C HIS A 152 -5.53 -4.41 3.45
N LEU A 153 -5.49 -5.58 2.82
CA LEU A 153 -6.28 -5.85 1.61
C LEU A 153 -7.77 -5.79 1.90
N SER A 154 -8.24 -6.43 2.98
CA SER A 154 -9.64 -6.39 3.40
C SER A 154 -10.10 -4.98 3.77
N LEU A 155 -9.26 -4.21 4.46
CA LEU A 155 -9.54 -2.81 4.80
C LEU A 155 -9.65 -1.94 3.54
N ALA A 156 -8.73 -2.10 2.59
CA ALA A 156 -8.75 -1.36 1.33
C ALA A 156 -9.97 -1.72 0.47
N GLU A 157 -10.40 -2.98 0.47
CA GLU A 157 -11.61 -3.42 -0.21
C GLU A 157 -12.87 -2.82 0.43
N SER A 158 -12.95 -2.84 1.76
CA SER A 158 -14.04 -2.22 2.52
C SER A 158 -14.11 -0.71 2.29
N ALA A 159 -12.99 -0.02 2.27
CA ALA A 159 -12.93 1.40 1.97
C ALA A 159 -13.46 1.72 0.56
N ARG A 160 -13.03 0.96 -0.46
CA ARG A 160 -13.55 1.11 -1.83
C ARG A 160 -15.05 0.85 -1.92
N ALA A 161 -15.57 -0.14 -1.20
CA ALA A 161 -16.99 -0.43 -1.17
C ALA A 161 -17.78 0.71 -0.52
N LEU A 162 -17.27 1.31 0.55
CA LEU A 162 -17.86 2.48 1.20
C LEU A 162 -17.88 3.71 0.28
N ASP A 163 -16.78 3.99 -0.41
CA ASP A 163 -16.69 5.10 -1.37
C ASP A 163 -17.70 4.92 -2.52
N ALA A 164 -17.76 3.72 -3.11
CA ALA A 164 -18.70 3.41 -4.17
C ALA A 164 -20.16 3.54 -3.70
N ASN A 165 -20.45 3.16 -2.45
CA ASN A 165 -21.78 3.33 -1.87
C ASN A 165 -22.12 4.82 -1.62
N ALA A 166 -21.16 5.60 -1.12
CA ALA A 166 -21.31 7.04 -0.94
C ALA A 166 -21.64 7.75 -2.27
N ASP A 167 -20.98 7.34 -3.36
CA ASP A 167 -21.26 7.89 -4.70
C ASP A 167 -22.66 7.53 -5.19
N ARG A 168 -23.11 6.31 -4.95
CA ARG A 168 -24.50 5.88 -5.26
C ARG A 168 -25.53 6.69 -4.48
N VAL A 169 -25.30 6.92 -3.19
CA VAL A 169 -26.19 7.72 -2.34
C VAL A 169 -26.25 9.17 -2.84
N ARG A 170 -25.12 9.78 -3.18
CA ARG A 170 -25.08 11.14 -3.74
C ARG A 170 -25.81 11.22 -5.08
N ALA A 171 -25.64 10.24 -5.95
CA ALA A 171 -26.36 10.18 -7.23
C ALA A 171 -27.87 10.06 -7.02
N ALA A 172 -28.32 9.18 -6.13
CA ALA A 172 -29.72 9.03 -5.78
C ALA A 172 -30.33 10.32 -5.19
N GLN A 173 -29.59 11.00 -4.30
CA GLN A 173 -30.03 12.29 -3.73
C GLN A 173 -30.23 13.37 -4.80
N ARG A 174 -29.31 13.46 -5.78
CA ARG A 174 -29.50 14.40 -6.92
C ARG A 174 -30.74 14.07 -7.72
N THR A 175 -30.94 12.80 -8.05
CA THR A 175 -32.14 12.38 -8.79
C THR A 175 -33.43 12.70 -8.02
N ILE A 176 -33.45 12.50 -6.70
CA ILE A 176 -34.60 12.86 -5.86
C ILE A 176 -34.86 14.38 -5.91
N GLN A 177 -33.80 15.18 -5.84
CA GLN A 177 -33.91 16.63 -5.91
C GLN A 177 -34.47 17.10 -7.27
N ASP A 178 -33.90 16.59 -8.38
CA ASP A 178 -34.34 16.91 -9.75
C ASP A 178 -35.85 16.60 -9.93
N VAL A 179 -36.26 15.42 -9.45
CA VAL A 179 -37.69 15.02 -9.54
C VAL A 179 -38.59 15.83 -8.60
N THR A 180 -38.08 16.26 -7.45
CA THR A 180 -38.86 17.11 -6.55
C THR A 180 -39.15 18.47 -7.21
N GLU A 181 -38.17 19.06 -7.87
CA GLU A 181 -38.31 20.29 -8.66
C GLU A 181 -39.35 20.11 -9.80
N GLU A 182 -39.26 18.98 -10.55
CA GLU A 182 -40.26 18.67 -11.60
C GLU A 182 -41.68 18.50 -11.05
N ILE A 183 -41.84 17.92 -9.84
CA ILE A 183 -43.15 17.78 -9.18
C ILE A 183 -43.71 19.14 -8.77
N GLU A 184 -42.88 20.06 -8.29
CA GLU A 184 -43.32 21.43 -7.95
C GLU A 184 -43.84 22.16 -9.19
N GLU A 185 -43.16 22.02 -10.36
CA GLU A 185 -43.62 22.60 -11.63
C GLU A 185 -44.97 22.01 -12.10
N LEU A 186 -45.25 20.73 -11.78
CA LEU A 186 -46.54 20.12 -12.13
C LEU A 186 -47.74 20.80 -11.49
N GLY A 187 -47.57 21.42 -10.32
CA GLY A 187 -48.60 22.20 -9.65
C GLY A 187 -49.04 23.38 -10.53
N ASP A 188 -48.10 24.11 -11.09
CA ASP A 188 -48.32 25.26 -11.95
C ASP A 188 -48.98 24.87 -13.28
N VAL A 189 -48.51 23.77 -13.88
CA VAL A 189 -49.07 23.23 -15.11
C VAL A 189 -50.50 22.76 -14.92
N ARG A 190 -50.83 22.13 -13.78
CA ARG A 190 -52.22 21.76 -13.44
C ARG A 190 -53.11 22.97 -13.22
N ALA A 191 -52.62 24.01 -12.56
CA ALA A 191 -53.34 25.25 -12.38
C ALA A 191 -53.66 25.95 -13.73
N ARG A 192 -52.70 25.99 -14.65
CA ARG A 192 -52.89 26.50 -16.02
C ARG A 192 -53.88 25.67 -16.83
N LEU A 193 -53.81 24.34 -16.73
CA LEU A 193 -54.78 23.44 -17.34
C LEU A 193 -56.20 23.62 -16.80
N SER A 194 -56.36 23.79 -15.49
CA SER A 194 -57.67 24.04 -14.87
C SER A 194 -58.27 25.42 -15.28
N ALA A 195 -57.39 26.41 -15.50
CA ALA A 195 -57.81 27.74 -15.98
C ALA A 195 -58.20 27.73 -17.49
N LEU A 196 -57.77 26.74 -18.23
CA LEU A 196 -58.08 26.58 -19.66
C LEU A 196 -59.29 25.66 -19.94
N ALA A 197 -59.90 25.07 -18.90
CA ALA A 197 -61.12 24.26 -19.06
C ALA A 197 -62.35 25.12 -18.82
N PRO A 198 -63.49 24.90 -19.45
CA PRO A 198 -63.75 24.35 -20.75
C PRO A 198 -64.58 25.33 -21.62
N SER A 199 -64.26 25.52 -22.80
CA SER A 199 -65.28 25.74 -23.82
C SER A 199 -65.32 24.49 -24.71
N ASP A 200 -66.48 24.07 -25.15
CA ASP A 200 -66.81 22.91 -25.99
C ASP A 200 -66.00 22.80 -27.29
N ARG A 201 -64.71 22.80 -27.19
CA ARG A 201 -63.79 22.60 -28.33
C ARG A 201 -63.18 21.21 -28.22
N GLU A 202 -63.21 20.50 -29.34
CA GLU A 202 -62.47 19.23 -29.50
C GLU A 202 -61.03 19.37 -28.95
N PRO A 203 -60.53 18.37 -28.22
CA PRO A 203 -59.22 18.45 -27.60
C PRO A 203 -58.17 18.70 -28.68
N THR A 204 -57.52 19.85 -28.63
CA THR A 204 -56.41 20.21 -29.51
C THR A 204 -55.31 19.18 -29.41
N ALA A 205 -54.56 18.97 -30.49
CA ALA A 205 -53.43 18.00 -30.50
C ALA A 205 -52.45 18.20 -29.33
N ASP A 206 -52.31 19.43 -28.84
CA ASP A 206 -51.51 19.78 -27.70
C ASP A 206 -52.08 19.24 -26.38
N PHE A 207 -53.42 19.22 -26.21
CA PHE A 207 -54.06 18.64 -25.04
C PHE A 207 -53.87 17.13 -24.99
N VAL A 208 -53.96 16.45 -26.12
CA VAL A 208 -53.71 15.00 -26.23
C VAL A 208 -52.22 14.69 -25.90
N ARG A 209 -51.32 15.56 -26.35
CA ARG A 209 -49.87 15.40 -26.09
C ARG A 209 -49.55 15.61 -24.63
N LEU A 210 -50.09 16.67 -23.99
CA LEU A 210 -49.92 16.96 -22.56
C LEU A 210 -50.51 15.86 -21.67
N SER A 211 -51.71 15.35 -22.01
CA SER A 211 -52.35 14.25 -21.28
C SER A 211 -51.50 12.97 -21.35
N ARG A 212 -50.86 12.71 -22.51
CA ARG A 212 -49.94 11.56 -22.67
C ARG A 212 -48.64 11.76 -21.85
N GLN A 213 -48.12 12.98 -21.82
CA GLN A 213 -46.97 13.35 -21.00
C GLN A 213 -47.27 13.20 -19.51
N GLN A 214 -48.44 13.64 -19.08
CA GLN A 214 -48.91 13.49 -17.70
C GLN A 214 -49.01 12.02 -17.27
N GLN A 215 -49.51 11.15 -18.16
CA GLN A 215 -49.56 9.72 -17.89
C GLN A 215 -48.16 9.10 -17.77
N LEU A 216 -47.21 9.55 -18.58
CA LEU A 216 -45.81 9.09 -18.50
C LEU A 216 -45.16 9.53 -17.19
N ASN A 217 -45.30 10.83 -16.84
CA ASN A 217 -44.76 11.38 -15.60
C ASN A 217 -45.39 10.68 -14.38
N GLN A 218 -46.69 10.33 -14.38
CA GLN A 218 -47.33 9.60 -13.32
C GLN A 218 -46.74 8.17 -13.14
N ARG A 219 -46.38 7.53 -14.22
CA ARG A 219 -45.70 6.22 -14.17
C ARG A 219 -44.28 6.34 -13.62
N GLU A 220 -43.56 7.42 -13.92
CA GLU A 220 -42.23 7.69 -13.37
C GLU A 220 -42.29 8.01 -11.89
N ILE A 221 -43.24 8.85 -11.45
CA ILE A 221 -43.49 9.13 -10.02
C ILE A 221 -43.69 7.82 -9.26
N THR A 222 -44.50 6.91 -9.79
CA THR A 222 -44.74 5.61 -9.12
C THR A 222 -43.46 4.76 -9.01
N LYS A 223 -42.59 4.80 -10.02
CA LYS A 223 -41.27 4.12 -9.96
C LYS A 223 -40.35 4.75 -8.91
N LEU A 224 -40.36 6.08 -8.80
CA LEU A 224 -39.54 6.81 -7.85
C LEU A 224 -40.00 6.61 -6.40
N ASP A 225 -41.31 6.55 -6.17
CA ASP A 225 -41.85 6.20 -4.86
C ASP A 225 -41.44 4.79 -4.43
N THR A 226 -41.26 3.89 -5.39
CA THR A 226 -40.74 2.54 -5.11
C THR A 226 -39.26 2.60 -4.77
N ALA A 227 -38.47 3.34 -5.53
CA ALA A 227 -37.05 3.52 -5.27
C ALA A 227 -36.78 4.25 -3.94
N ASP A 228 -37.60 5.23 -3.56
CA ASP A 228 -37.49 5.92 -2.26
C ASP A 228 -37.78 4.96 -1.09
N ARG A 229 -38.78 4.07 -1.25
CA ARG A 229 -39.02 3.02 -0.26
C ARG A 229 -37.85 2.05 -0.11
N ASP A 230 -37.25 1.65 -1.22
CA ASP A 230 -36.10 0.74 -1.21
C ASP A 230 -34.87 1.42 -0.58
N LEU A 231 -34.65 2.72 -0.85
CA LEU A 231 -33.57 3.52 -0.24
C LEU A 231 -33.78 3.68 1.29
N ARG A 232 -35.01 3.92 1.74
CA ARG A 232 -35.31 3.97 3.18
C ARG A 232 -35.08 2.62 3.88
N ALA A 233 -35.42 1.52 3.22
CA ALA A 233 -35.15 0.18 3.72
C ALA A 233 -33.64 -0.10 3.81
N LEU A 234 -32.86 0.31 2.81
CA LEU A 234 -31.39 0.23 2.82
C LEU A 234 -30.76 1.10 3.91
N SER A 235 -31.25 2.34 4.10
CA SER A 235 -30.79 3.22 5.16
C SER A 235 -31.03 2.60 6.55
N GLN A 236 -32.21 2.02 6.79
CA GLN A 236 -32.52 1.33 8.03
C GLN A 236 -31.61 0.12 8.29
N THR A 237 -31.28 -0.63 7.22
CA THR A 237 -30.38 -1.77 7.31
C THR A 237 -28.94 -1.33 7.64
N LEU A 238 -28.49 -0.24 7.04
CA LEU A 238 -27.17 0.37 7.33
C LEU A 238 -27.08 0.89 8.77
N ASP A 239 -28.15 1.52 9.27
CA ASP A 239 -28.21 2.00 10.65
C ASP A 239 -28.24 0.84 11.66
N GLN A 240 -28.81 -0.28 11.27
CA GLN A 240 -28.79 -1.52 12.06
C GLN A 240 -27.36 -2.10 12.10
N LEU A 241 -26.72 -2.27 10.95
CA LEU A 241 -25.35 -2.78 10.85
C LEU A 241 -24.34 -1.87 11.58
N ARG A 242 -24.56 -0.55 11.57
CA ARG A 242 -23.72 0.41 12.30
C ARG A 242 -23.87 0.28 13.82
N ARG A 243 -25.06 -0.05 14.30
CA ARG A 243 -25.31 -0.33 15.74
C ARG A 243 -24.71 -1.66 16.16
N ASP A 244 -24.79 -2.67 15.30
CA ASP A 244 -24.23 -4.01 15.56
C ASP A 244 -22.68 -4.02 15.50
N ALA A 245 -22.06 -3.07 14.81
CA ALA A 245 -20.61 -2.90 14.74
C ALA A 245 -20.02 -2.06 15.89
N GLN A 246 -20.85 -1.46 16.74
CA GLN A 246 -20.43 -0.67 17.91
C GLN A 246 -20.58 -1.44 19.24
N LEU A 247 -21.04 -2.71 19.18
CA LEU A 247 -21.04 -3.71 20.24
C LEU A 247 -19.85 -4.66 20.09
#